data_b5bc1b6ed15170d6e41c1ebfb2fc3ecf
#
_entry.id   b5bc1b6ed15170d6e41c1ebfb2fc3ecf
#
_cell.length_a   1.000
_cell.length_b   1.000
_cell.length_c   1.000
_cell.angle_alpha   90.00
_cell.angle_beta   90.00
_cell.angle_gamma   90.00
#
_symmetry.space_group_name_H-M   'P 1'
#
loop_
_entity.id
_entity.type
_entity.pdbx_description
1 polymer ?
#
loop_
_entity_poly.entity_id
_entity_poly.type
_entity_poly.pdbx_seq_one_letter_code
_entity_poly.pdbx_strand_id
1 'polypeptide(L)'
;SGEERDFMMGQMLSVYFDAPGLYDVMQTDAPWQFHSLNPEGRASIVALDGKGKFLTWAKLEPGQDAETLDPRPYIWRVIGEEIPIEVISSKPWQAGLSLVANAYQRDRVLLAGDAVHLFTPTGGFGMNTGVGDAENLGWKLAAWHHGWAGANLVASYEGERRPVAIRNLAQSYALAQAKSSLTVPANIEDETPEGEKLRAEFGRRTEEALAEEYFCMGIQLGARYDGSPLVSTAGETTPPPYSDPYEYVATAYPGGRAPHAWLADGSALFDHFGPGFTLLRLGGTGADGQRFVDTAAAQGVPVSVFEVSDPAIRELYEADLAIIRPDQYVAWRGDALPADIGKLVETIRGA
;
A
#
# COMPACT_ATOMS: atom_id res chain seq x y z
N SER A 1 1.73 -22.28 10.92
CA SER A 1 0.42 -21.77 10.44
C SER A 1 0.57 -20.33 10.03
N GLY A 2 0.00 -19.92 8.88
CA GLY A 2 -0.04 -18.54 8.45
C GLY A 2 -0.89 -17.69 9.38
N GLU A 3 -0.77 -16.38 9.29
CA GLU A 3 -1.72 -15.48 9.92
C GLU A 3 -3.03 -15.57 9.15
N GLU A 4 -4.04 -16.15 9.77
CA GLU A 4 -5.38 -16.29 9.22
C GLU A 4 -6.32 -15.51 10.14
N ARG A 5 -7.06 -14.58 9.56
CA ARG A 5 -8.05 -13.78 10.26
C ARG A 5 -9.34 -13.84 9.46
N ASP A 6 -10.33 -14.54 10.04
CA ASP A 6 -11.68 -14.63 9.47
C ASP A 6 -12.40 -13.28 9.64
N PHE A 7 -12.42 -12.49 8.59
CA PHE A 7 -13.35 -11.37 8.49
C PHE A 7 -14.38 -11.67 7.40
N MET A 8 -15.37 -12.45 7.77
CA MET A 8 -16.47 -12.80 6.87
C MET A 8 -17.45 -11.64 6.79
N MET A 9 -17.40 -10.86 5.72
CA MET A 9 -18.44 -9.86 5.42
C MET A 9 -19.77 -10.49 4.98
N GLY A 10 -19.85 -11.82 4.96
CA GLY A 10 -20.97 -12.58 4.43
C GLY A 10 -20.96 -12.65 2.92
N GLN A 11 -22.01 -13.24 2.34
CA GLN A 11 -22.21 -13.22 0.90
C GLN A 11 -22.77 -11.86 0.48
N MET A 12 -22.18 -11.34 -0.58
CA MET A 12 -22.55 -10.05 -1.17
C MET A 12 -22.95 -10.26 -2.63
N LEU A 13 -23.72 -9.35 -3.15
CA LEU A 13 -24.01 -9.22 -4.56
C LEU A 13 -23.27 -7.99 -5.07
N SER A 14 -22.36 -8.17 -6.03
CA SER A 14 -21.69 -7.07 -6.71
C SER A 14 -22.55 -6.65 -7.90
N VAL A 15 -23.04 -5.42 -7.90
CA VAL A 15 -23.99 -4.89 -8.87
C VAL A 15 -23.39 -3.75 -9.66
N TYR A 16 -23.23 -3.95 -10.96
CA TYR A 16 -22.88 -2.91 -11.92
C TYR A 16 -24.15 -2.42 -12.63
N PHE A 17 -24.43 -1.14 -12.54
CA PHE A 17 -25.68 -0.58 -13.04
C PHE A 17 -25.50 0.81 -13.65
N ASP A 18 -26.43 1.20 -14.50
CA ASP A 18 -26.58 2.54 -15.07
C ASP A 18 -27.79 3.23 -14.42
N ALA A 19 -27.56 4.42 -13.87
CA ALA A 19 -28.56 5.26 -13.24
C ALA A 19 -28.16 6.75 -13.32
N PRO A 20 -28.23 7.39 -14.49
CA PRO A 20 -27.75 8.77 -14.67
C PRO A 20 -28.49 9.79 -13.78
N GLY A 21 -29.73 9.50 -13.37
CA GLY A 21 -30.49 10.33 -12.43
C GLY A 21 -30.04 10.24 -10.97
N LEU A 22 -29.07 9.39 -10.63
CA LEU A 22 -28.60 9.24 -9.25
C LEU A 22 -27.95 10.52 -8.72
N TYR A 23 -27.22 11.24 -9.55
CA TYR A 23 -26.61 12.51 -9.14
C TYR A 23 -27.64 13.60 -8.82
N ASP A 24 -28.80 13.57 -9.49
CA ASP A 24 -29.88 14.55 -9.26
C ASP A 24 -30.54 14.33 -7.88
N VAL A 25 -30.65 13.06 -7.44
CA VAL A 25 -31.22 12.68 -6.14
C VAL A 25 -30.27 13.04 -5.00
N MET A 26 -28.98 12.87 -5.18
CA MET A 26 -27.98 12.98 -4.10
C MET A 26 -27.73 14.41 -3.60
N GLN A 27 -28.16 15.44 -4.30
CA GLN A 27 -28.04 16.86 -3.93
C GLN A 27 -26.64 17.27 -3.45
N THR A 28 -25.60 16.61 -3.95
CA THR A 28 -24.17 16.89 -3.64
C THR A 28 -23.38 17.02 -4.93
N ASP A 29 -22.22 17.63 -4.84
CA ASP A 29 -21.22 17.53 -5.90
C ASP A 29 -20.95 16.05 -6.21
N ALA A 30 -20.81 15.71 -7.49
CA ALA A 30 -20.64 14.33 -7.93
C ALA A 30 -19.32 13.70 -7.42
N PRO A 31 -19.30 12.98 -6.29
CA PRO A 31 -18.10 12.30 -5.80
C PRO A 31 -17.88 11.01 -6.58
N TRP A 32 -16.66 10.52 -6.56
CA TRP A 32 -16.37 9.20 -7.15
C TRP A 32 -16.85 8.02 -6.29
N GLN A 33 -17.15 8.26 -4.98
CA GLN A 33 -17.70 7.26 -4.08
C GLN A 33 -18.68 7.90 -3.09
N PHE A 34 -19.81 7.22 -2.91
CA PHE A 34 -20.86 7.57 -1.96
C PHE A 34 -20.93 6.53 -0.86
N HIS A 35 -21.15 6.99 0.37
CA HIS A 35 -21.49 6.12 1.49
C HIS A 35 -22.89 6.46 1.97
N SER A 36 -23.86 5.61 1.63
CA SER A 36 -25.20 5.73 2.19
C SER A 36 -25.28 4.98 3.52
N LEU A 37 -25.69 5.68 4.56
CA LEU A 37 -25.78 5.19 5.94
C LEU A 37 -27.13 5.58 6.52
N ASN A 38 -28.08 4.65 6.48
CA ASN A 38 -29.41 4.85 7.04
C ASN A 38 -29.83 3.65 7.92
N PRO A 39 -30.92 3.74 8.72
CA PRO A 39 -31.33 2.63 9.57
C PRO A 39 -31.71 1.36 8.83
N GLU A 40 -32.12 1.46 7.57
CA GLU A 40 -32.56 0.33 6.74
C GLU A 40 -31.40 -0.34 5.99
N GLY A 41 -30.24 0.31 5.90
CA GLY A 41 -29.11 -0.28 5.21
C GLY A 41 -27.88 0.60 5.09
N ARG A 42 -26.83 -0.02 4.61
CA ARG A 42 -25.56 0.63 4.29
C ARG A 42 -25.13 0.21 2.89
N ALA A 43 -24.71 1.17 2.11
CA ALA A 43 -24.09 0.90 0.83
C ALA A 43 -22.89 1.82 0.58
N SER A 44 -21.91 1.28 -0.12
CA SER A 44 -20.90 2.07 -0.81
C SER A 44 -21.20 1.99 -2.29
N ILE A 45 -21.40 3.12 -2.93
CA ILE A 45 -21.69 3.23 -4.36
C ILE A 45 -20.51 3.95 -5.00
N VAL A 46 -19.85 3.32 -5.96
CA VAL A 46 -18.67 3.83 -6.65
C VAL A 46 -19.07 4.28 -8.05
N ALA A 47 -18.76 5.54 -8.38
CA ALA A 47 -18.93 6.06 -9.73
C ALA A 47 -17.79 5.56 -10.64
N LEU A 48 -18.13 4.99 -11.81
CA LEU A 48 -17.16 4.42 -12.72
C LEU A 48 -16.77 5.36 -13.85
N ASP A 49 -17.72 6.16 -14.35
CA ASP A 49 -17.51 7.04 -15.49
C ASP A 49 -17.83 8.51 -15.23
N GLY A 50 -18.30 8.83 -14.02
CA GLY A 50 -18.72 10.19 -13.64
C GLY A 50 -19.97 10.69 -14.40
N LYS A 51 -20.72 9.80 -15.06
CA LYS A 51 -21.91 10.15 -15.89
C LYS A 51 -23.18 9.43 -15.44
N GLY A 52 -23.08 8.16 -15.09
CA GLY A 52 -24.26 7.39 -14.73
C GLY A 52 -24.00 5.93 -14.43
N LYS A 53 -22.76 5.46 -14.60
CA LYS A 53 -22.41 4.07 -14.34
C LYS A 53 -21.79 3.92 -12.96
N PHE A 54 -22.36 2.98 -12.20
CA PHE A 54 -22.02 2.77 -10.80
C PHE A 54 -21.79 1.31 -10.48
N LEU A 55 -21.03 1.07 -9.41
CA LEU A 55 -20.83 -0.22 -8.79
C LEU A 55 -21.23 -0.14 -7.32
N THR A 56 -21.99 -1.14 -6.84
CA THR A 56 -22.31 -1.28 -5.41
C THR A 56 -22.27 -2.74 -4.97
N TRP A 57 -22.27 -2.95 -3.66
CA TRP A 57 -22.33 -4.27 -3.06
C TRP A 57 -23.52 -4.34 -2.10
N ALA A 58 -24.46 -5.20 -2.44
CA ALA A 58 -25.62 -5.51 -1.62
C ALA A 58 -25.32 -6.75 -0.76
N LYS A 59 -25.61 -6.69 0.55
CA LYS A 59 -25.51 -7.87 1.40
C LYS A 59 -26.67 -8.82 1.09
N LEU A 60 -26.33 -10.11 0.91
CA LEU A 60 -27.33 -11.16 0.75
C LEU A 60 -27.79 -11.65 2.13
N GLU A 61 -29.09 -11.71 2.33
CA GLU A 61 -29.67 -12.32 3.53
C GLU A 61 -29.66 -13.85 3.39
N PRO A 62 -29.62 -14.58 4.52
CA PRO A 62 -29.65 -16.04 4.49
C PRO A 62 -30.85 -16.57 3.68
N GLY A 63 -30.57 -17.43 2.71
CA GLY A 63 -31.59 -18.03 1.85
C GLY A 63 -31.93 -17.23 0.56
N GLN A 64 -31.36 -16.07 0.37
CA GLN A 64 -31.47 -15.37 -0.92
C GLN A 64 -30.54 -15.98 -1.96
N ASP A 65 -31.05 -16.13 -3.18
CA ASP A 65 -30.29 -16.62 -4.33
C ASP A 65 -29.75 -15.46 -5.13
N ALA A 66 -28.43 -15.36 -5.19
CA ALA A 66 -27.72 -14.30 -5.90
C ALA A 66 -27.99 -14.27 -7.42
N GLU A 67 -28.37 -15.40 -8.03
CA GLU A 67 -28.62 -15.50 -9.47
C GLU A 67 -29.99 -14.94 -9.87
N THR A 68 -30.96 -14.99 -8.93
CA THR A 68 -32.35 -14.61 -9.19
C THR A 68 -32.78 -13.32 -8.50
N LEU A 69 -31.96 -12.81 -7.58
CA LEU A 69 -32.28 -11.59 -6.82
C LEU A 69 -32.23 -10.35 -7.72
N ASP A 70 -33.33 -9.60 -7.73
CA ASP A 70 -33.34 -8.25 -8.29
C ASP A 70 -32.69 -7.27 -7.31
N PRO A 71 -31.56 -6.63 -7.66
CA PRO A 71 -30.86 -5.72 -6.75
C PRO A 71 -31.49 -4.32 -6.66
N ARG A 72 -32.39 -3.96 -7.56
CA ARG A 72 -32.98 -2.60 -7.60
C ARG A 72 -33.67 -2.18 -6.31
N PRO A 73 -34.51 -3.01 -5.67
CA PRO A 73 -35.13 -2.64 -4.39
C PRO A 73 -34.11 -2.33 -3.29
N TYR A 74 -32.97 -3.02 -3.27
CA TYR A 74 -31.90 -2.73 -2.35
C TYR A 74 -31.25 -1.36 -2.65
N ILE A 75 -30.98 -1.06 -3.92
CA ILE A 75 -30.39 0.20 -4.34
C ILE A 75 -31.33 1.37 -3.99
N TRP A 76 -32.61 1.27 -4.33
CA TRP A 76 -33.63 2.29 -4.01
C TRP A 76 -33.71 2.56 -2.50
N ARG A 77 -33.71 1.52 -1.68
CA ARG A 77 -33.75 1.65 -0.21
C ARG A 77 -32.54 2.42 0.33
N VAL A 78 -31.34 2.15 -0.19
CA VAL A 78 -30.13 2.83 0.29
C VAL A 78 -29.97 4.25 -0.26
N ILE A 79 -30.55 4.58 -1.41
CA ILE A 79 -30.57 5.95 -1.93
C ILE A 79 -31.79 6.77 -1.46
N GLY A 80 -32.81 6.09 -0.92
CA GLY A 80 -34.03 6.72 -0.39
C GLY A 80 -35.07 7.09 -1.45
N GLU A 81 -34.88 6.75 -2.73
CA GLU A 81 -35.79 7.10 -3.82
C GLU A 81 -35.77 6.04 -4.94
N GLU A 82 -36.94 5.78 -5.54
CA GLU A 82 -37.09 4.93 -6.72
C GLU A 82 -36.78 5.71 -7.99
N ILE A 83 -35.59 5.49 -8.53
CA ILE A 83 -35.15 6.08 -9.80
C ILE A 83 -35.01 4.99 -10.87
N PRO A 84 -35.00 5.33 -12.17
CA PRO A 84 -34.69 4.39 -13.24
C PRO A 84 -33.28 3.80 -13.07
N ILE A 85 -33.19 2.47 -13.03
CA ILE A 85 -31.94 1.71 -12.91
C ILE A 85 -31.92 0.61 -13.96
N GLU A 86 -30.89 0.60 -14.78
CA GLU A 86 -30.54 -0.51 -15.67
C GLU A 86 -29.42 -1.34 -15.03
N VAL A 87 -29.73 -2.58 -14.64
CA VAL A 87 -28.74 -3.51 -14.10
C VAL A 87 -27.96 -4.12 -15.27
N ILE A 88 -26.69 -3.73 -15.40
CA ILE A 88 -25.80 -4.21 -16.46
C ILE A 88 -25.25 -5.60 -16.10
N SER A 89 -24.87 -5.80 -14.83
CA SER A 89 -24.36 -7.07 -14.33
C SER A 89 -24.61 -7.18 -12.83
N SER A 90 -24.99 -8.37 -12.40
CA SER A 90 -25.14 -8.73 -10.99
C SER A 90 -24.48 -10.08 -10.75
N LYS A 91 -23.53 -10.16 -9.83
CA LYS A 91 -22.75 -11.38 -9.57
C LYS A 91 -22.54 -11.59 -8.08
N PRO A 92 -22.65 -12.85 -7.59
CA PRO A 92 -22.27 -13.15 -6.23
C PRO A 92 -20.79 -12.79 -6.00
N TRP A 93 -20.53 -12.18 -4.87
CA TRP A 93 -19.19 -11.86 -4.41
C TRP A 93 -19.06 -12.17 -2.93
N GLN A 94 -17.95 -12.75 -2.57
CA GLN A 94 -17.64 -13.03 -1.17
C GLN A 94 -16.28 -12.46 -0.86
N ALA A 95 -16.18 -11.64 0.19
CA ALA A 95 -14.89 -11.27 0.72
C ALA A 95 -14.18 -12.55 1.19
N GLY A 96 -12.99 -12.80 0.64
CA GLY A 96 -12.20 -13.95 0.97
C GLY A 96 -11.68 -13.93 2.42
N LEU A 97 -10.95 -14.97 2.77
CA LEU A 97 -10.21 -15.03 4.02
C LEU A 97 -9.09 -14.00 4.01
N SER A 98 -8.83 -13.37 5.16
CA SER A 98 -7.63 -12.58 5.36
C SER A 98 -6.49 -13.53 5.73
N LEU A 99 -5.52 -13.70 4.86
CA LEU A 99 -4.51 -14.75 4.95
C LEU A 99 -3.14 -14.23 4.52
N VAL A 100 -2.09 -14.65 5.23
CA VAL A 100 -0.71 -14.58 4.75
C VAL A 100 -0.12 -15.98 4.76
N ALA A 101 0.45 -16.41 3.64
CA ALA A 101 1.07 -17.72 3.49
C ALA A 101 2.22 -17.93 4.49
N ASN A 102 2.41 -19.19 4.90
CA ASN A 102 3.51 -19.56 5.80
C ASN A 102 4.88 -19.40 5.14
N ALA A 103 4.95 -19.60 3.82
CA ALA A 103 6.16 -19.47 3.02
C ALA A 103 5.82 -18.83 1.66
N TYR A 104 6.71 -17.95 1.19
CA TYR A 104 6.64 -17.30 -0.11
C TYR A 104 7.49 -18.01 -1.16
N GLN A 105 8.40 -18.86 -0.68
CA GLN A 105 9.35 -19.56 -1.53
C GLN A 105 9.48 -21.03 -1.10
N ARG A 106 9.55 -21.91 -2.11
CA ARG A 106 9.95 -23.30 -1.94
C ARG A 106 10.78 -23.72 -3.15
N ASP A 107 12.04 -24.05 -2.91
CA ASP A 107 13.01 -24.37 -3.96
C ASP A 107 13.07 -23.29 -5.05
N ARG A 108 12.64 -23.61 -6.27
CA ARG A 108 12.62 -22.70 -7.42
C ARG A 108 11.23 -22.09 -7.69
N VAL A 109 10.27 -22.32 -6.82
CA VAL A 109 8.93 -21.76 -6.92
C VAL A 109 8.82 -20.60 -5.96
N LEU A 110 8.49 -19.43 -6.49
CA LEU A 110 8.23 -18.21 -5.73
C LEU A 110 6.79 -17.78 -5.98
N LEU A 111 6.12 -17.35 -4.95
CA LEU A 111 4.74 -16.87 -4.99
C LEU A 111 4.72 -15.39 -4.65
N ALA A 112 3.78 -14.63 -5.21
CA ALA A 112 3.63 -13.20 -4.99
C ALA A 112 2.15 -12.78 -5.06
N GLY A 113 1.80 -11.63 -4.51
CA GLY A 113 0.46 -11.07 -4.55
C GLY A 113 -0.59 -11.99 -3.92
N ASP A 114 -1.73 -12.15 -4.57
CA ASP A 114 -2.86 -12.94 -4.05
C ASP A 114 -2.54 -14.43 -3.86
N ALA A 115 -1.44 -14.93 -4.44
CA ALA A 115 -0.96 -16.30 -4.19
C ALA A 115 -0.34 -16.48 -2.80
N VAL A 116 0.04 -15.41 -2.10
CA VAL A 116 0.67 -15.46 -0.77
C VAL A 116 -0.04 -14.64 0.29
N HIS A 117 -0.88 -13.68 -0.08
CA HIS A 117 -1.66 -12.91 0.89
C HIS A 117 -3.01 -12.49 0.32
N LEU A 118 -4.03 -12.60 1.15
CA LEU A 118 -5.38 -12.13 0.87
C LEU A 118 -5.75 -11.10 1.92
N PHE A 119 -6.38 -10.01 1.49
CA PHE A 119 -6.78 -8.91 2.35
C PHE A 119 -8.28 -8.68 2.29
N THR A 120 -8.85 -8.09 3.34
CA THR A 120 -10.13 -7.41 3.17
C THR A 120 -9.96 -6.26 2.18
N PRO A 121 -11.01 -5.84 1.45
CA PRO A 121 -10.90 -4.74 0.49
C PRO A 121 -10.62 -3.38 1.15
N THR A 122 -10.85 -3.26 2.47
CA THR A 122 -10.67 -2.02 3.23
C THR A 122 -9.22 -1.56 3.22
N GLY A 123 -9.01 -0.30 2.85
CA GLY A 123 -7.70 0.33 2.70
C GLY A 123 -7.00 0.08 1.36
N GLY A 124 -7.53 -0.81 0.49
CA GLY A 124 -6.97 -1.06 -0.85
C GLY A 124 -5.57 -1.67 -0.85
N PHE A 125 -5.17 -2.37 0.21
CA PHE A 125 -3.79 -2.86 0.37
C PHE A 125 -3.43 -4.07 -0.49
N GLY A 126 -4.41 -4.88 -0.94
CA GLY A 126 -4.14 -6.16 -1.62
C GLY A 126 -3.28 -6.01 -2.86
N MET A 127 -3.81 -5.35 -3.88
CA MET A 127 -3.09 -5.11 -5.13
C MET A 127 -1.77 -4.36 -4.90
N ASN A 128 -1.77 -3.32 -4.06
CA ASN A 128 -0.58 -2.50 -3.80
C ASN A 128 0.54 -3.30 -3.11
N THR A 129 0.21 -4.21 -2.19
CA THR A 129 1.19 -5.12 -1.59
C THR A 129 1.74 -6.09 -2.63
N GLY A 130 0.89 -6.60 -3.52
CA GLY A 130 1.30 -7.47 -4.63
C GLY A 130 2.21 -6.78 -5.64
N VAL A 131 1.97 -5.50 -5.96
CA VAL A 131 2.88 -4.69 -6.79
C VAL A 131 4.25 -4.57 -6.12
N GLY A 132 4.30 -4.28 -4.82
CA GLY A 132 5.55 -4.24 -4.06
C GLY A 132 6.27 -5.60 -4.00
N ASP A 133 5.53 -6.71 -3.99
CA ASP A 133 6.13 -8.06 -4.10
C ASP A 133 6.77 -8.25 -5.48
N ALA A 134 6.07 -7.87 -6.54
CA ALA A 134 6.55 -7.99 -7.91
C ALA A 134 7.78 -7.12 -8.16
N GLU A 135 7.81 -5.90 -7.61
CA GLU A 135 8.96 -5.00 -7.69
C GLU A 135 10.17 -5.60 -6.96
N ASN A 136 10.00 -6.02 -5.70
CA ASN A 136 11.07 -6.60 -4.89
C ASN A 136 11.64 -7.89 -5.50
N LEU A 137 10.76 -8.77 -6.00
CA LEU A 137 11.17 -10.02 -6.61
C LEU A 137 11.75 -9.82 -8.02
N GLY A 138 11.20 -8.89 -8.79
CA GLY A 138 11.54 -8.66 -10.19
C GLY A 138 13.02 -8.29 -10.38
N TRP A 139 13.54 -7.31 -9.62
CA TRP A 139 14.95 -6.93 -9.73
C TRP A 139 15.90 -8.01 -9.23
N LYS A 140 15.50 -8.79 -8.21
CA LYS A 140 16.30 -9.90 -7.69
C LYS A 140 16.45 -11.04 -8.70
N LEU A 141 15.34 -11.35 -9.40
CA LEU A 141 15.37 -12.33 -10.49
C LEU A 141 16.16 -11.82 -11.69
N ALA A 142 16.06 -10.53 -12.03
CA ALA A 142 16.88 -9.92 -13.07
C ALA A 142 18.38 -10.01 -12.72
N ALA A 143 18.75 -9.68 -11.49
CA ALA A 143 20.10 -9.79 -10.98
C ALA A 143 20.63 -11.23 -11.07
N TRP A 144 19.81 -12.20 -10.70
CA TRP A 144 20.14 -13.62 -10.81
C TRP A 144 20.33 -14.03 -12.27
N HIS A 145 19.45 -13.59 -13.16
CA HIS A 145 19.53 -13.88 -14.59
C HIS A 145 20.80 -13.29 -15.23
N HIS A 146 21.17 -12.08 -14.83
CA HIS A 146 22.39 -11.42 -15.32
C HIS A 146 23.67 -11.88 -14.60
N GLY A 147 23.59 -12.78 -13.64
CA GLY A 147 24.75 -13.45 -13.02
C GLY A 147 25.52 -12.63 -11.99
N TRP A 148 24.96 -11.51 -11.50
CA TRP A 148 25.63 -10.73 -10.45
C TRP A 148 25.00 -10.92 -9.04
N ALA A 149 23.87 -11.63 -8.95
CA ALA A 149 23.26 -11.96 -7.67
C ALA A 149 24.12 -12.94 -6.85
N GLY A 150 24.24 -12.66 -5.57
CA GLY A 150 24.71 -13.65 -4.59
C GLY A 150 23.61 -14.64 -4.20
N ALA A 151 23.98 -15.68 -3.46
CA ALA A 151 23.08 -16.78 -3.10
C ALA A 151 21.85 -16.32 -2.25
N ASN A 152 22.04 -15.27 -1.43
CA ASN A 152 21.02 -14.76 -0.53
C ASN A 152 20.10 -13.72 -1.18
N LEU A 153 20.38 -13.25 -2.40
CA LEU A 153 19.61 -12.16 -3.00
C LEU A 153 18.14 -12.55 -3.20
N VAL A 154 17.88 -13.64 -3.91
CA VAL A 154 16.51 -14.13 -4.12
C VAL A 154 15.92 -14.70 -2.83
N ALA A 155 16.73 -15.37 -2.01
CA ALA A 155 16.30 -15.95 -0.74
C ALA A 155 15.80 -14.89 0.28
N SER A 156 16.24 -13.64 0.17
CA SER A 156 15.78 -12.55 1.04
C SER A 156 14.34 -12.10 0.78
N TYR A 157 13.73 -12.52 -0.34
CA TYR A 157 12.38 -12.09 -0.76
C TYR A 157 11.32 -12.31 0.33
N GLU A 158 11.22 -13.53 0.85
CA GLU A 158 10.27 -13.87 1.91
C GLU A 158 10.51 -13.05 3.18
N GLY A 159 11.78 -12.94 3.61
CA GLY A 159 12.16 -12.19 4.82
C GLY A 159 11.85 -10.70 4.73
N GLU A 160 11.88 -10.12 3.54
CA GLU A 160 11.53 -8.72 3.30
C GLU A 160 10.03 -8.50 3.13
N ARG A 161 9.34 -9.34 2.35
CA ARG A 161 7.96 -9.06 1.93
C ARG A 161 6.89 -9.62 2.86
N ARG A 162 7.12 -10.78 3.46
CA ARG A 162 6.15 -11.37 4.39
C ARG A 162 5.85 -10.49 5.61
N PRO A 163 6.83 -9.86 6.29
CA PRO A 163 6.53 -8.93 7.39
C PRO A 163 5.70 -7.72 6.95
N VAL A 164 5.93 -7.20 5.74
CA VAL A 164 5.13 -6.11 5.17
C VAL A 164 3.68 -6.54 4.96
N ALA A 165 3.46 -7.75 4.41
CA ALA A 165 2.12 -8.28 4.22
C ALA A 165 1.38 -8.47 5.55
N ILE A 166 2.04 -9.00 6.59
CA ILE A 166 1.46 -9.16 7.94
C ILE A 166 1.05 -7.80 8.52
N ARG A 167 1.91 -6.77 8.40
CA ARG A 167 1.63 -5.41 8.85
C ARG A 167 0.41 -4.82 8.11
N ASN A 168 0.38 -4.93 6.80
CA ASN A 168 -0.69 -4.39 5.98
C ASN A 168 -2.02 -5.13 6.23
N LEU A 169 -1.97 -6.45 6.44
CA LEU A 169 -3.15 -7.26 6.80
C LEU A 169 -3.72 -6.83 8.16
N ALA A 170 -2.87 -6.60 9.16
CA ALA A 170 -3.31 -6.13 10.46
C ALA A 170 -4.02 -4.77 10.37
N GLN A 171 -3.51 -3.84 9.56
CA GLN A 171 -4.13 -2.54 9.32
C GLN A 171 -5.46 -2.67 8.57
N SER A 172 -5.51 -3.45 7.48
CA SER A 172 -6.75 -3.71 6.74
C SER A 172 -7.85 -4.26 7.64
N TYR A 173 -7.50 -5.18 8.53
CA TYR A 173 -8.43 -5.74 9.52
C TYR A 173 -8.91 -4.70 10.52
N ALA A 174 -8.02 -3.86 11.06
CA ALA A 174 -8.36 -2.80 12.00
C ALA A 174 -9.34 -1.79 11.37
N LEU A 175 -9.07 -1.35 10.14
CA LEU A 175 -9.95 -0.44 9.39
C LEU A 175 -11.32 -1.07 9.13
N ALA A 176 -11.37 -2.35 8.74
CA ALA A 176 -12.61 -3.05 8.53
C ALA A 176 -13.45 -3.16 9.82
N GLN A 177 -12.81 -3.39 10.97
CA GLN A 177 -13.46 -3.40 12.27
C GLN A 177 -13.99 -2.01 12.66
N ALA A 178 -13.21 -0.95 12.49
CA ALA A 178 -13.63 0.41 12.77
C ALA A 178 -14.89 0.78 11.97
N LYS A 179 -14.88 0.49 10.66
CA LYS A 179 -16.02 0.72 9.78
C LYS A 179 -17.27 -0.11 10.19
N SER A 180 -17.08 -1.36 10.59
CA SER A 180 -18.20 -2.22 11.01
C SER A 180 -18.80 -1.84 12.36
N SER A 181 -18.03 -1.18 13.23
CA SER A 181 -18.47 -0.73 14.54
C SER A 181 -19.40 0.48 14.51
N LEU A 182 -19.46 1.21 13.39
CA LEU A 182 -20.36 2.34 13.22
C LEU A 182 -21.82 1.86 13.22
N THR A 183 -22.58 2.17 14.25
CA THR A 183 -23.99 1.86 14.33
C THR A 183 -24.81 3.09 13.98
N VAL A 184 -25.64 2.99 12.95
CA VAL A 184 -26.53 4.07 12.53
C VAL A 184 -27.63 4.22 13.58
N PRO A 185 -27.82 5.43 14.19
CA PRO A 185 -28.93 5.66 15.11
C PRO A 185 -30.30 5.50 14.42
N ALA A 186 -31.27 4.84 15.08
CA ALA A 186 -32.55 4.56 14.45
C ALA A 186 -33.35 5.84 14.11
N ASN A 187 -33.11 6.92 14.84
CA ASN A 187 -33.79 8.21 14.68
C ASN A 187 -32.94 9.27 13.95
N ILE A 188 -31.95 8.83 13.19
CA ILE A 188 -31.04 9.73 12.44
C ILE A 188 -31.78 10.54 11.36
N GLU A 189 -32.90 10.02 10.87
CA GLU A 189 -33.71 10.64 9.81
C GLU A 189 -34.84 11.55 10.40
N ASP A 190 -34.97 11.64 11.73
CA ASP A 190 -35.95 12.50 12.34
C ASP A 190 -35.70 13.98 12.02
N GLU A 191 -36.71 14.67 11.55
CA GLU A 191 -36.67 16.12 11.28
C GLU A 191 -36.90 16.94 12.58
N THR A 192 -36.09 16.64 13.60
CA THR A 192 -36.12 17.30 14.92
C THR A 192 -34.74 17.87 15.25
N PRO A 193 -34.66 18.83 16.20
CA PRO A 193 -33.34 19.32 16.67
C PRO A 193 -32.45 18.22 17.24
N GLU A 194 -33.03 17.19 17.86
CA GLU A 194 -32.33 16.01 18.35
C GLU A 194 -31.81 15.15 17.20
N GLY A 195 -32.59 14.94 16.13
CA GLY A 195 -32.17 14.25 14.91
C GLY A 195 -31.03 14.97 14.18
N GLU A 196 -31.09 16.30 14.11
CA GLU A 196 -30.04 17.14 13.55
C GLU A 196 -28.74 16.97 14.35
N LYS A 197 -28.78 17.00 15.66
CA LYS A 197 -27.64 16.77 16.53
C LYS A 197 -27.04 15.38 16.34
N LEU A 198 -27.88 14.35 16.22
CA LEU A 198 -27.43 12.97 15.97
C LEU A 198 -26.76 12.82 14.61
N ARG A 199 -27.31 13.45 13.56
CA ARG A 199 -26.66 13.47 12.22
C ARG A 199 -25.30 14.12 12.28
N ALA A 200 -25.16 15.26 12.95
CA ALA A 200 -23.90 15.97 13.09
C ALA A 200 -22.85 15.12 13.84
N GLU A 201 -23.25 14.50 14.97
CA GLU A 201 -22.34 13.65 15.75
C GLU A 201 -21.97 12.36 15.03
N PHE A 202 -22.94 11.68 14.43
CA PHE A 202 -22.71 10.46 13.66
C PHE A 202 -21.87 10.74 12.40
N GLY A 203 -22.14 11.86 11.72
CA GLY A 203 -21.36 12.31 10.56
C GLY A 203 -19.89 12.49 10.91
N ARG A 204 -19.60 13.24 11.98
CA ARG A 204 -18.20 13.43 12.44
C ARG A 204 -17.49 12.11 12.77
N ARG A 205 -18.15 11.21 13.50
CA ARG A 205 -17.58 9.89 13.81
C ARG A 205 -17.35 9.03 12.57
N THR A 206 -18.25 9.14 11.60
CA THR A 206 -18.14 8.42 10.33
C THR A 206 -17.00 8.99 9.49
N GLU A 207 -16.88 10.31 9.41
CA GLU A 207 -15.79 10.98 8.72
C GLU A 207 -14.43 10.58 9.31
N GLU A 208 -14.28 10.61 10.64
CA GLU A 208 -13.06 10.17 11.32
C GLU A 208 -12.72 8.71 10.99
N ALA A 209 -13.68 7.80 11.11
CA ALA A 209 -13.46 6.38 10.86
C ALA A 209 -13.19 6.05 9.37
N LEU A 210 -13.76 6.81 8.44
CA LEU A 210 -13.51 6.62 7.00
C LEU A 210 -12.24 7.32 6.55
N ALA A 211 -11.86 8.47 7.15
CA ALA A 211 -10.61 9.16 6.84
C ALA A 211 -9.39 8.26 7.05
N GLU A 212 -9.40 7.44 8.10
CA GLU A 212 -8.33 6.48 8.38
C GLU A 212 -8.11 5.47 7.23
N GLU A 213 -9.14 5.13 6.47
CA GLU A 213 -9.04 4.24 5.31
C GLU A 213 -8.22 4.87 4.17
N TYR A 214 -8.31 6.18 3.99
CA TYR A 214 -7.68 6.90 2.87
C TYR A 214 -6.35 7.56 3.26
N PHE A 215 -6.17 7.93 4.51
CA PHE A 215 -4.99 8.63 5.02
C PHE A 215 -4.06 7.70 5.83
N CYS A 216 -3.68 6.57 5.25
CA CYS A 216 -2.76 5.59 5.85
C CYS A 216 -1.32 5.75 5.32
N MET A 217 -0.80 6.97 5.26
CA MET A 217 0.51 7.25 4.66
C MET A 217 1.66 6.49 5.34
N GLY A 218 1.60 6.28 6.66
CA GLY A 218 2.59 5.48 7.38
C GLY A 218 2.60 4.02 6.95
N ILE A 219 1.44 3.44 6.61
CA ILE A 219 1.36 2.09 6.03
C ILE A 219 1.82 2.09 4.57
N GLN A 220 1.36 3.06 3.78
CA GLN A 220 1.61 3.09 2.34
C GLN A 220 3.09 3.30 1.99
N LEU A 221 3.79 4.17 2.72
CA LEU A 221 5.15 4.57 2.44
C LEU A 221 6.18 4.10 3.48
N GLY A 222 5.75 3.74 4.69
CA GLY A 222 6.62 3.43 5.82
C GLY A 222 7.06 1.96 5.92
N ALA A 223 7.00 1.17 4.84
CA ALA A 223 7.53 -0.19 4.85
C ALA A 223 9.06 -0.18 4.99
N ARG A 224 9.59 -1.13 5.79
CA ARG A 224 11.03 -1.30 6.01
C ARG A 224 11.39 -2.77 5.97
N TYR A 225 12.63 -3.04 5.53
CA TYR A 225 13.21 -4.37 5.46
C TYR A 225 14.21 -4.58 6.60
N ASP A 226 13.73 -4.40 7.84
CA ASP A 226 14.55 -4.56 9.04
C ASP A 226 15.11 -5.99 9.13
N GLY A 227 16.41 -6.11 9.35
CA GLY A 227 17.09 -7.40 9.42
C GLY A 227 17.31 -8.10 8.07
N SER A 228 17.04 -7.44 6.96
CA SER A 228 17.38 -7.97 5.63
C SER A 228 18.89 -8.22 5.50
N PRO A 229 19.31 -9.37 4.97
CA PRO A 229 20.72 -9.65 4.70
C PRO A 229 21.31 -8.77 3.59
N LEU A 230 20.46 -8.03 2.85
CA LEU A 230 20.86 -7.12 1.77
C LEU A 230 21.03 -5.67 2.23
N VAL A 231 20.90 -5.44 3.53
CA VAL A 231 20.96 -4.11 4.14
C VAL A 231 22.12 -4.05 5.12
N SER A 232 22.95 -3.04 5.00
CA SER A 232 24.03 -2.78 5.94
C SER A 232 23.66 -1.61 6.84
N THR A 233 23.55 -1.89 8.14
CA THR A 233 23.35 -0.88 9.20
C THR A 233 24.66 -0.47 9.85
N ALA A 234 25.79 -0.74 9.21
CA ALA A 234 27.09 -0.35 9.72
C ALA A 234 27.20 1.18 9.84
N GLY A 235 27.45 1.67 11.02
CA GLY A 235 27.48 3.10 11.35
C GLY A 235 26.19 3.62 12.00
N GLU A 236 25.11 2.88 11.96
CA GLU A 236 23.85 3.22 12.61
C GLU A 236 23.82 2.77 14.08
N THR A 237 23.13 3.52 14.93
CA THR A 237 23.04 3.19 16.36
C THR A 237 21.74 2.48 16.70
N THR A 238 20.60 3.02 16.27
CA THR A 238 19.28 2.51 16.62
C THR A 238 18.32 2.75 15.45
N PRO A 239 17.53 1.76 15.03
CA PRO A 239 16.50 2.00 14.04
C PRO A 239 15.47 2.99 14.58
N PRO A 240 14.99 3.95 13.76
CA PRO A 240 13.88 4.80 14.16
C PRO A 240 12.64 3.95 14.42
N PRO A 241 11.71 4.41 15.28
CA PRO A 241 10.43 3.73 15.44
C PRO A 241 9.71 3.63 14.10
N TYR A 242 8.84 2.63 13.95
CA TYR A 242 7.93 2.62 12.81
C TYR A 242 7.03 3.85 12.84
N SER A 243 6.75 4.41 11.66
CA SER A 243 5.75 5.47 11.55
C SER A 243 4.39 4.99 12.08
N ASP A 244 3.64 5.90 12.67
CA ASP A 244 2.22 5.71 12.92
C ASP A 244 1.54 5.26 11.62
N PRO A 245 0.52 4.38 11.65
CA PRO A 245 -0.19 3.95 10.45
C PRO A 245 -0.68 5.09 9.56
N TYR A 246 -1.04 6.22 10.15
CA TYR A 246 -1.65 7.37 9.48
C TYR A 246 -0.62 8.44 9.09
N GLU A 247 0.47 8.56 9.83
CA GLU A 247 1.50 9.57 9.62
C GLU A 247 2.78 8.94 9.08
N TYR A 248 3.25 9.42 7.92
CA TYR A 248 4.52 9.00 7.34
C TYR A 248 5.64 9.92 7.77
N VAL A 249 6.64 9.35 8.43
CA VAL A 249 7.91 10.02 8.74
C VAL A 249 8.97 9.47 7.79
N ALA A 250 9.44 10.30 6.87
CA ALA A 250 10.49 9.93 5.94
C ALA A 250 11.79 9.63 6.69
N THR A 251 12.46 8.56 6.33
CA THR A 251 13.77 8.20 6.88
C THR A 251 14.65 7.54 5.84
N ALA A 252 15.90 7.93 5.76
CA ALA A 252 16.91 7.24 4.96
C ALA A 252 17.66 6.15 5.78
N TYR A 253 17.12 5.73 6.91
CA TYR A 253 17.67 4.59 7.65
C TYR A 253 17.72 3.35 6.76
N PRO A 254 18.86 2.61 6.74
CA PRO A 254 19.01 1.43 5.90
C PRO A 254 17.88 0.40 6.10
N GLY A 255 17.31 -0.06 5.01
CA GLY A 255 16.10 -0.90 5.01
C GLY A 255 14.80 -0.12 4.85
N GLY A 256 14.79 1.21 5.02
CA GLY A 256 13.66 2.08 4.73
C GLY A 256 13.54 2.43 3.25
N ARG A 257 12.34 2.83 2.82
CA ARG A 257 12.15 3.45 1.51
C ARG A 257 12.90 4.76 1.43
N ALA A 258 13.68 4.98 0.36
CA ALA A 258 14.43 6.21 0.18
C ALA A 258 13.48 7.43 0.26
N PRO A 259 13.83 8.48 1.03
CA PRO A 259 13.05 9.71 1.06
C PRO A 259 12.96 10.36 -0.32
N HIS A 260 11.77 10.80 -0.69
CA HIS A 260 11.54 11.52 -1.93
C HIS A 260 11.78 13.02 -1.75
N ALA A 261 12.30 13.65 -2.79
CA ALA A 261 12.41 15.11 -2.91
C ALA A 261 12.22 15.56 -4.36
N TRP A 262 11.74 16.79 -4.54
CA TRP A 262 11.78 17.47 -5.82
C TRP A 262 13.11 18.20 -5.98
N LEU A 263 13.73 18.07 -7.15
CA LEU A 263 14.98 18.76 -7.46
C LEU A 263 14.72 20.17 -7.97
N ALA A 264 15.77 21.00 -7.99
CA ALA A 264 15.66 22.39 -8.39
C ALA A 264 15.18 22.60 -9.85
N ASP A 265 15.37 21.61 -10.71
CA ASP A 265 14.89 21.58 -12.09
C ASP A 265 13.44 21.10 -12.24
N GLY A 266 12.79 20.74 -11.13
CA GLY A 266 11.43 20.21 -11.07
C GLY A 266 11.31 18.70 -11.34
N SER A 267 12.40 17.99 -11.55
CA SER A 267 12.37 16.53 -11.66
C SER A 267 12.26 15.85 -10.28
N ALA A 268 11.73 14.63 -10.26
CA ALA A 268 11.65 13.82 -9.06
C ALA A 268 13.00 13.13 -8.78
N LEU A 269 13.47 13.12 -7.53
CA LEU A 269 14.70 12.42 -7.17
C LEU A 269 14.67 10.95 -7.63
N PHE A 270 13.52 10.30 -7.57
CA PHE A 270 13.36 8.90 -7.97
C PHE A 270 13.52 8.65 -9.47
N ASP A 271 13.30 9.66 -10.33
CA ASP A 271 13.51 9.56 -11.77
C ASP A 271 14.99 9.39 -12.13
N HIS A 272 15.88 9.69 -11.19
CA HIS A 272 17.33 9.55 -11.34
C HIS A 272 17.88 8.24 -10.78
N PHE A 273 17.04 7.38 -10.20
CA PHE A 273 17.45 6.05 -9.77
C PHE A 273 17.53 5.11 -10.98
N GLY A 274 18.68 4.46 -11.14
CA GLY A 274 18.91 3.54 -12.24
C GLY A 274 18.28 2.16 -12.02
N PRO A 275 18.29 1.30 -13.06
CA PRO A 275 17.79 -0.08 -12.95
C PRO A 275 18.71 -0.99 -12.10
N GLY A 276 19.93 -0.55 -11.81
CA GLY A 276 20.86 -1.14 -10.83
C GLY A 276 20.81 -0.40 -9.51
N PHE A 277 21.85 -0.56 -8.71
CA PHE A 277 22.03 0.30 -7.54
C PHE A 277 22.33 1.74 -7.95
N THR A 278 21.90 2.69 -7.13
CA THR A 278 22.28 4.10 -7.29
C THR A 278 23.08 4.55 -6.09
N LEU A 279 24.30 5.05 -6.32
CA LEU A 279 25.05 5.78 -5.32
C LEU A 279 24.63 7.25 -5.38
N LEU A 280 23.87 7.69 -4.37
CA LEU A 280 23.61 9.11 -4.16
C LEU A 280 24.78 9.77 -3.48
N ARG A 281 25.26 10.89 -4.05
CA ARG A 281 26.26 11.77 -3.47
C ARG A 281 25.58 13.07 -3.08
N LEU A 282 25.41 13.27 -1.76
CA LEU A 282 24.63 14.36 -1.15
C LEU A 282 25.52 15.47 -0.58
N GLY A 283 26.81 15.21 -0.50
CA GLY A 283 27.83 16.10 0.00
C GLY A 283 29.20 15.40 -0.05
N GLY A 284 30.24 16.12 0.34
CA GLY A 284 31.55 15.53 0.46
C GLY A 284 32.38 15.42 -0.83
N THR A 285 33.59 14.91 -0.69
CA THR A 285 34.59 14.80 -1.74
C THR A 285 34.42 13.52 -2.54
N GLY A 286 34.16 13.60 -3.83
CA GLY A 286 33.83 12.50 -4.74
C GLY A 286 34.80 11.31 -4.87
N ALA A 287 35.95 11.34 -4.17
CA ALA A 287 36.97 10.30 -4.28
C ALA A 287 36.48 8.90 -3.81
N ASP A 288 35.70 8.85 -2.74
CA ASP A 288 35.23 7.58 -2.19
C ASP A 288 34.10 6.94 -3.04
N GLY A 289 33.28 7.76 -3.70
CA GLY A 289 32.22 7.26 -4.58
C GLY A 289 32.77 6.40 -5.74
N GLN A 290 33.87 6.80 -6.33
CA GLN A 290 34.48 6.06 -7.44
C GLN A 290 34.99 4.69 -6.99
N ARG A 291 35.58 4.60 -5.79
CA ARG A 291 36.06 3.31 -5.25
C ARG A 291 34.92 2.29 -5.07
N PHE A 292 33.74 2.75 -4.67
CA PHE A 292 32.56 1.87 -4.59
C PHE A 292 32.14 1.39 -5.97
N VAL A 293 32.03 2.30 -6.95
CA VAL A 293 31.66 1.96 -8.34
C VAL A 293 32.65 0.95 -8.94
N ASP A 294 33.94 1.18 -8.79
CA ASP A 294 34.97 0.28 -9.30
C ASP A 294 34.91 -1.11 -8.65
N THR A 295 34.69 -1.16 -7.34
CA THR A 295 34.55 -2.42 -6.60
C THR A 295 33.31 -3.19 -7.01
N ALA A 296 32.17 -2.49 -7.18
CA ALA A 296 30.92 -3.08 -7.64
C ALA A 296 31.07 -3.61 -9.09
N ALA A 297 31.67 -2.83 -9.97
CA ALA A 297 31.92 -3.21 -11.37
C ALA A 297 32.81 -4.45 -11.47
N ALA A 298 33.86 -4.56 -10.63
CA ALA A 298 34.71 -5.75 -10.56
C ALA A 298 33.94 -7.03 -10.15
N GLN A 299 32.79 -6.88 -9.50
CA GLN A 299 31.89 -7.99 -9.13
C GLN A 299 30.68 -8.11 -10.05
N GLY A 300 30.64 -7.36 -11.15
CA GLY A 300 29.56 -7.36 -12.12
C GLY A 300 28.26 -6.67 -11.65
N VAL A 301 28.30 -5.97 -10.52
CA VAL A 301 27.13 -5.28 -9.95
C VAL A 301 26.94 -3.92 -10.64
N PRO A 302 25.77 -3.66 -11.28
CA PRO A 302 25.52 -2.39 -11.94
C PRO A 302 25.26 -1.28 -10.91
N VAL A 303 26.00 -0.17 -11.02
CA VAL A 303 25.85 1.02 -10.18
C VAL A 303 25.83 2.27 -11.05
N SER A 304 24.85 3.13 -10.86
CA SER A 304 24.85 4.50 -11.35
C SER A 304 25.21 5.46 -10.20
N VAL A 305 25.77 6.61 -10.55
CA VAL A 305 26.06 7.67 -9.57
C VAL A 305 25.18 8.85 -9.88
N PHE A 306 24.54 9.39 -8.87
CA PHE A 306 23.77 10.62 -8.98
C PHE A 306 24.20 11.61 -7.90
N GLU A 307 24.54 12.84 -8.32
CA GLU A 307 25.00 13.91 -7.43
C GLU A 307 23.86 14.89 -7.18
N VAL A 308 23.65 15.18 -5.90
CA VAL A 308 22.66 16.16 -5.44
C VAL A 308 23.35 17.17 -4.53
N SER A 309 23.34 18.42 -4.92
CA SER A 309 24.01 19.50 -4.17
C SER A 309 23.05 20.29 -3.26
N ASP A 310 21.85 19.79 -3.04
CA ASP A 310 20.83 20.43 -2.20
C ASP A 310 21.04 20.07 -0.72
N PRO A 311 21.36 21.07 0.16
CA PRO A 311 21.56 20.81 1.58
C PRO A 311 20.32 20.25 2.28
N ALA A 312 19.10 20.60 1.83
CA ALA A 312 17.87 20.07 2.43
C ALA A 312 17.69 18.58 2.13
N ILE A 313 18.11 18.12 0.95
CA ILE A 313 18.08 16.69 0.61
C ILE A 313 19.17 15.95 1.41
N ARG A 314 20.35 16.53 1.57
CA ARG A 314 21.38 15.96 2.44
C ARG A 314 20.89 15.82 3.89
N GLU A 315 20.23 16.84 4.43
CA GLU A 315 19.64 16.81 5.76
C GLU A 315 18.56 15.72 5.86
N LEU A 316 17.71 15.55 4.83
CA LEU A 316 16.69 14.51 4.76
C LEU A 316 17.29 13.09 4.77
N TYR A 317 18.47 12.91 4.17
CA TYR A 317 19.17 11.62 4.15
C TYR A 317 20.10 11.44 5.37
N GLU A 318 20.40 12.52 6.10
CA GLU A 318 21.30 12.52 7.28
C GLU A 318 22.69 11.91 7.00
N ALA A 319 23.18 11.99 5.76
CA ALA A 319 24.43 11.41 5.31
C ALA A 319 24.96 12.08 4.05
N ASP A 320 26.26 11.99 3.80
CA ASP A 320 26.89 12.48 2.54
C ASP A 320 26.74 11.47 1.39
N LEU A 321 26.55 10.19 1.69
CA LEU A 321 26.40 9.09 0.73
C LEU A 321 25.25 8.20 1.11
N ALA A 322 24.49 7.74 0.11
CA ALA A 322 23.51 6.67 0.29
C ALA A 322 23.52 5.72 -0.91
N ILE A 323 23.40 4.43 -0.67
CA ILE A 323 23.26 3.41 -1.71
C ILE A 323 21.80 2.99 -1.75
N ILE A 324 21.17 3.24 -2.89
CA ILE A 324 19.76 2.95 -3.13
C ILE A 324 19.66 1.68 -4.00
N ARG A 325 18.81 0.76 -3.57
CA ARG A 325 18.48 -0.47 -4.28
C ARG A 325 17.62 -0.19 -5.51
N PRO A 326 17.54 -1.12 -6.50
CA PRO A 326 16.64 -0.99 -7.64
C PRO A 326 15.16 -0.81 -7.27
N ASP A 327 14.71 -1.34 -6.13
CA ASP A 327 13.36 -1.17 -5.56
C ASP A 327 13.22 0.06 -4.66
N GLN A 328 14.12 1.04 -4.78
CA GLN A 328 14.07 2.34 -4.11
C GLN A 328 14.20 2.28 -2.57
N TYR A 329 14.72 1.19 -2.02
CA TYR A 329 15.06 1.09 -0.60
C TYR A 329 16.53 1.42 -0.35
N VAL A 330 16.83 1.99 0.81
CA VAL A 330 18.20 2.31 1.20
C VAL A 330 18.92 1.03 1.63
N ALA A 331 19.98 0.66 0.90
CA ALA A 331 20.82 -0.47 1.26
C ALA A 331 21.86 -0.11 2.35
N TRP A 332 22.36 1.12 2.29
CA TRP A 332 23.35 1.67 3.22
C TRP A 332 23.39 3.19 3.09
N ARG A 333 23.80 3.90 4.17
CA ARG A 333 24.16 5.33 4.17
C ARG A 333 25.33 5.62 5.10
N GLY A 334 26.01 6.73 4.90
CA GLY A 334 27.10 7.22 5.76
C GLY A 334 27.81 8.42 5.18
N ASP A 335 28.59 9.13 6.02
CA ASP A 335 29.37 10.29 5.57
C ASP A 335 30.65 9.88 4.80
N ALA A 336 31.09 8.65 4.97
CA ALA A 336 32.20 8.04 4.22
C ALA A 336 31.95 6.55 4.03
N LEU A 337 32.46 6.00 2.93
CA LEU A 337 32.39 4.56 2.67
C LEU A 337 33.12 3.76 3.77
N PRO A 338 32.63 2.58 4.13
CA PRO A 338 33.31 1.72 5.10
C PRO A 338 34.67 1.28 4.57
N ALA A 339 35.57 0.93 5.50
CA ALA A 339 36.94 0.48 5.13
C ALA A 339 36.93 -0.73 4.20
N ASP A 340 35.99 -1.65 4.41
CA ASP A 340 35.79 -2.84 3.55
C ASP A 340 34.60 -2.63 2.60
N ILE A 341 34.90 -1.97 1.49
CA ILE A 341 33.90 -1.74 0.41
C ILE A 341 33.51 -3.06 -0.25
N GLY A 342 34.43 -4.02 -0.35
CA GLY A 342 34.14 -5.35 -0.91
C GLY A 342 33.03 -6.05 -0.16
N LYS A 343 33.09 -6.05 1.19
CA LYS A 343 32.05 -6.62 2.04
C LYS A 343 30.70 -5.88 1.91
N LEU A 344 30.73 -4.55 1.72
CA LEU A 344 29.49 -3.80 1.48
C LEU A 344 28.84 -4.25 0.17
N VAL A 345 29.61 -4.38 -0.91
CA VAL A 345 29.12 -4.86 -2.21
C VAL A 345 28.60 -6.30 -2.10
N GLU A 346 29.32 -7.20 -1.40
CA GLU A 346 28.87 -8.57 -1.14
C GLU A 346 27.53 -8.58 -0.37
N THR A 347 27.40 -7.74 0.64
CA THR A 347 26.14 -7.62 1.41
C THR A 347 24.97 -7.22 0.51
N ILE A 348 25.09 -6.11 -0.22
CA ILE A 348 23.95 -5.58 -0.99
C ILE A 348 23.56 -6.46 -2.19
N ARG A 349 24.48 -7.26 -2.74
CA ARG A 349 24.18 -8.26 -3.80
C ARG A 349 23.81 -9.65 -3.26
N GLY A 350 23.83 -9.83 -1.93
CA GLY A 350 23.44 -11.07 -1.25
C GLY A 350 24.45 -12.22 -1.39
N ALA A 351 25.74 -11.94 -1.41
CA ALA A 351 26.80 -12.95 -1.50
C ALA A 351 27.11 -13.60 -0.15
#